data_376fa0761d10c27e75bed8ab12f15f4b
#
_entry.id   376fa0761d10c27e75bed8ab12f15f4b
#
_cell.length_a   1.000
_cell.length_b   1.000
_cell.length_c   1.000
_cell.angle_alpha   90.00
_cell.angle_beta   90.00
_cell.angle_gamma   90.00
#
_symmetry.space_group_name_H-M   'P 1'
#
loop_
_entity.id
_entity.type
_entity.pdbx_description
1 polymer ?
#
loop_
_entity_poly.entity_id
_entity_poly.type
_entity_poly.pdbx_seq_one_letter_code
_entity_poly.pdbx_strand_id
1 'polypeptide(L)'
;VISCEEGVFWFEAPDAPRGEWKIEQLSDEAASDAMLIDLDGDGEEELFTMLPFHGDTIRIYKKCGNAYAAVYEYPEKLEFLHAISGGNISGEPTVVVGHRKGERRLLAFRSDKKGGYTAECLDEHTGAANLLHYTDGSKEMLLATNREIDEIAMYTLQEKE
;
A
#
# COMPACT_ATOMS: atom_id res chain seq x y z
N VAL A 1 -4.26 1.76 -11.09
CA VAL A 1 -4.91 2.68 -10.15
C VAL A 1 -4.16 4.00 -10.17
N ILE A 2 -4.87 5.11 -10.09
CA ILE A 2 -4.31 6.47 -9.98
C ILE A 2 -5.00 7.15 -8.81
N SER A 3 -4.21 7.76 -7.93
CA SER A 3 -4.67 8.57 -6.81
C SER A 3 -4.37 10.05 -7.04
N CYS A 4 -5.27 10.92 -6.63
CA CYS A 4 -5.17 12.38 -6.76
C CYS A 4 -6.05 13.11 -5.73
N GLU A 5 -6.15 14.43 -5.85
CA GLU A 5 -7.01 15.24 -4.95
C GLU A 5 -8.50 14.95 -5.13
N GLU A 6 -8.92 14.53 -6.32
CA GLU A 6 -10.31 14.19 -6.63
C GLU A 6 -10.70 12.77 -6.22
N GLY A 7 -9.73 11.97 -5.76
CA GLY A 7 -9.97 10.60 -5.30
C GLY A 7 -9.05 9.56 -5.90
N VAL A 8 -9.51 8.31 -5.89
CA VAL A 8 -8.83 7.15 -6.43
C VAL A 8 -9.60 6.59 -7.61
N PHE A 9 -8.92 6.37 -8.73
CA PHE A 9 -9.50 5.94 -9.99
C PHE A 9 -8.83 4.69 -10.53
N TRP A 10 -9.64 3.79 -11.07
CA TRP A 10 -9.17 2.67 -11.86
C TRP A 10 -9.33 2.96 -13.35
N PHE A 11 -8.29 2.63 -14.12
CA PHE A 11 -8.25 2.82 -15.55
C PHE A 11 -8.04 1.49 -16.24
N GLU A 12 -8.97 1.11 -17.12
CA GLU A 12 -8.82 -0.05 -17.99
C GLU A 12 -8.33 0.38 -19.37
N ALA A 13 -7.20 -0.18 -19.78
CA ALA A 13 -6.63 0.08 -21.08
C ALA A 13 -7.52 -0.47 -22.19
N PRO A 14 -7.73 0.26 -23.30
CA PRO A 14 -8.45 -0.26 -24.44
C PRO A 14 -7.62 -1.32 -25.21
N ASP A 15 -8.30 -2.22 -25.93
CA ASP A 15 -7.64 -3.18 -26.81
C ASP A 15 -6.82 -2.51 -27.92
N ALA A 16 -7.26 -1.35 -28.41
CA ALA A 16 -6.55 -0.58 -29.40
C ALA A 16 -5.70 0.53 -28.72
N PRO A 17 -4.40 0.72 -29.11
CA PRO A 17 -3.49 1.67 -28.43
C PRO A 17 -3.97 3.13 -28.34
N ARG A 18 -4.94 3.52 -29.19
CA ARG A 18 -5.53 4.88 -29.22
C ARG A 18 -7.03 4.87 -28.89
N GLY A 19 -7.54 3.79 -28.30
CA GLY A 19 -8.92 3.67 -27.87
C GLY A 19 -9.21 4.54 -26.63
N GLU A 20 -10.47 4.65 -26.27
CA GLU A 20 -10.90 5.31 -25.04
C GLU A 20 -10.66 4.38 -23.85
N TRP A 21 -10.07 4.93 -22.79
CA TRP A 21 -9.89 4.25 -21.52
C TRP A 21 -11.21 4.24 -20.75
N LYS A 22 -11.57 3.11 -20.19
CA LYS A 22 -12.62 3.09 -19.17
C LYS A 22 -12.06 3.63 -17.87
N ILE A 23 -12.86 4.45 -17.19
CA ILE A 23 -12.48 5.08 -15.92
C ILE A 23 -13.57 4.77 -14.91
N GLU A 24 -13.18 4.24 -13.77
CA GLU A 24 -14.04 4.00 -12.63
C GLU A 24 -13.46 4.72 -11.41
N GLN A 25 -14.28 5.49 -10.71
CA GLN A 25 -13.89 6.10 -9.45
C GLN A 25 -14.14 5.12 -8.31
N LEU A 26 -13.06 4.73 -7.62
CA LEU A 26 -13.10 3.78 -6.52
C LEU A 26 -13.37 4.46 -5.17
N SER A 27 -12.88 5.69 -5.01
CA SER A 27 -13.10 6.54 -3.82
C SER A 27 -13.09 8.02 -4.24
N ASP A 28 -13.86 8.84 -3.55
CA ASP A 28 -13.89 10.31 -3.69
C ASP A 28 -12.99 11.01 -2.67
N GLU A 29 -12.28 10.26 -1.84
CA GLU A 29 -11.32 10.81 -0.88
C GLU A 29 -9.96 11.07 -1.53
N ALA A 30 -9.42 12.27 -1.34
CA ALA A 30 -8.08 12.63 -1.80
C ALA A 30 -7.04 11.65 -1.25
N ALA A 31 -6.17 11.12 -2.10
CA ALA A 31 -5.16 10.16 -1.70
C ALA A 31 -3.79 10.48 -2.30
N SER A 32 -2.72 10.24 -1.55
CA SER A 32 -1.36 10.35 -2.04
C SER A 32 -0.94 9.14 -2.87
N ASP A 33 -1.39 7.96 -2.46
CA ASP A 33 -1.18 6.73 -3.19
C ASP A 33 -2.23 5.69 -2.81
N ALA A 34 -2.43 4.69 -3.66
CA ALA A 34 -3.39 3.63 -3.46
C ALA A 34 -3.03 2.37 -4.25
N MET A 35 -3.45 1.23 -3.78
CA MET A 35 -3.34 -0.03 -4.51
C MET A 35 -4.56 -0.92 -4.28
N LEU A 36 -4.83 -1.77 -5.27
CA LEU A 36 -5.77 -2.89 -5.17
C LEU A 36 -5.00 -4.17 -4.88
N ILE A 37 -5.42 -4.91 -3.89
CA ILE A 37 -4.81 -6.17 -3.47
C ILE A 37 -5.83 -7.01 -2.70
N ASP A 38 -5.93 -8.29 -2.99
CA ASP A 38 -6.67 -9.27 -2.18
C ASP A 38 -5.86 -9.57 -0.91
N LEU A 39 -6.02 -8.69 0.10
CA LEU A 39 -5.17 -8.68 1.30
C LEU A 39 -5.60 -9.74 2.32
N ASP A 40 -6.86 -10.16 2.31
CA ASP A 40 -7.36 -11.18 3.25
C ASP A 40 -7.56 -12.56 2.61
N GLY A 41 -7.42 -12.67 1.29
CA GLY A 41 -7.45 -13.92 0.55
C GLY A 41 -8.87 -14.42 0.27
N ASP A 42 -9.86 -13.53 0.22
CA ASP A 42 -11.26 -13.90 -0.06
C ASP A 42 -11.59 -13.90 -1.57
N GLY A 43 -10.66 -13.48 -2.42
CA GLY A 43 -10.79 -13.42 -3.87
C GLY A 43 -11.30 -12.10 -4.42
N GLU A 44 -11.62 -11.12 -3.57
CA GLU A 44 -11.97 -9.76 -3.93
C GLU A 44 -10.85 -8.81 -3.46
N GLU A 45 -10.46 -7.87 -4.31
CA GLU A 45 -9.38 -6.93 -3.96
C GLU A 45 -9.88 -5.82 -3.03
N GLU A 46 -9.17 -5.60 -1.93
CA GLU A 46 -9.31 -4.41 -1.11
C GLU A 46 -8.65 -3.22 -1.79
N LEU A 47 -9.24 -2.03 -1.58
CA LEU A 47 -8.59 -0.76 -1.89
C LEU A 47 -7.83 -0.27 -0.64
N PHE A 48 -6.52 -0.34 -0.69
CA PHE A 48 -5.62 0.20 0.33
C PHE A 48 -5.20 1.63 -0.05
N THR A 49 -5.34 2.60 0.87
CA THR A 49 -5.09 4.02 0.57
C THR A 49 -4.23 4.71 1.62
N MET A 50 -3.47 5.70 1.17
CA MET A 50 -2.77 6.68 2.01
C MET A 50 -3.44 8.06 1.85
N LEU A 51 -4.04 8.60 2.91
CA LEU A 51 -4.95 9.76 2.91
C LEU A 51 -4.45 10.90 3.81
N PRO A 52 -4.77 12.15 3.44
CA PRO A 52 -4.87 12.67 2.09
C PRO A 52 -3.49 12.77 1.41
N PHE A 53 -3.32 13.62 0.40
CA PHE A 53 -2.01 13.80 -0.25
C PHE A 53 -0.93 14.23 0.75
N HIS A 54 0.17 13.47 0.87
CA HIS A 54 1.20 13.58 1.92
C HIS A 54 0.61 13.59 3.35
N GLY A 55 -0.47 12.86 3.53
CA GLY A 55 -1.22 12.85 4.79
C GLY A 55 -0.67 11.90 5.84
N ASP A 56 -1.56 11.45 6.70
CA ASP A 56 -1.20 10.74 7.91
C ASP A 56 -2.08 9.50 8.20
N THR A 57 -3.03 9.21 7.33
CA THR A 57 -4.06 8.19 7.55
C THR A 57 -3.93 7.06 6.56
N ILE A 58 -3.95 5.82 7.03
CA ILE A 58 -4.11 4.62 6.21
C ILE A 58 -5.53 4.11 6.39
N ARG A 59 -6.20 3.83 5.27
CA ARG A 59 -7.54 3.25 5.26
C ARG A 59 -7.64 2.12 4.26
N ILE A 60 -8.40 1.08 4.62
CA ILE A 60 -8.68 -0.08 3.77
C ILE A 60 -10.18 -0.13 3.53
N TYR A 61 -10.56 -0.35 2.28
CA TYR A 61 -11.93 -0.46 1.85
C TYR A 61 -12.17 -1.82 1.22
N LYS A 62 -13.35 -2.38 1.45
CA LYS A 62 -13.83 -3.56 0.74
C LYS A 62 -14.91 -3.19 -0.26
N LYS A 63 -14.98 -3.97 -1.33
CA LYS A 63 -16.03 -3.84 -2.33
C LYS A 63 -17.39 -4.22 -1.72
N CYS A 64 -18.35 -3.32 -1.87
CA CYS A 64 -19.73 -3.51 -1.43
C CYS A 64 -20.67 -3.19 -2.61
N GLY A 65 -21.06 -4.20 -3.38
CA GLY A 65 -21.76 -4.00 -4.64
C GLY A 65 -20.86 -3.30 -5.67
N ASN A 66 -21.27 -2.11 -6.11
CA ASN A 66 -20.50 -1.32 -7.08
C ASN A 66 -19.66 -0.20 -6.44
N ALA A 67 -19.50 -0.20 -5.12
CA ALA A 67 -18.74 0.82 -4.41
C ALA A 67 -17.77 0.18 -3.41
N TYR A 68 -16.79 0.97 -2.98
CA TYR A 68 -15.88 0.61 -1.91
C TYR A 68 -16.35 1.25 -0.59
N ALA A 69 -16.43 0.46 0.49
CA ALA A 69 -16.78 0.92 1.82
C ALA A 69 -15.60 0.73 2.78
N ALA A 70 -15.29 1.76 3.58
CA ALA A 70 -14.20 1.69 4.56
C ALA A 70 -14.50 0.61 5.61
N VAL A 71 -13.55 -0.31 5.80
CA VAL A 71 -13.64 -1.42 6.76
C VAL A 71 -12.56 -1.34 7.84
N TYR A 72 -11.50 -0.59 7.59
CA TYR A 72 -10.40 -0.43 8.55
C TYR A 72 -9.74 0.94 8.40
N GLU A 73 -9.38 1.56 9.51
CA GLU A 73 -8.49 2.70 9.58
C GLU A 73 -7.40 2.39 10.60
N TYR A 74 -6.14 2.62 10.23
CA TYR A 74 -5.02 2.43 11.14
C TYR A 74 -5.10 3.44 12.29
N PRO A 75 -5.02 2.98 13.55
CA PRO A 75 -5.34 3.83 14.69
C PRO A 75 -4.33 4.94 14.98
N GLU A 76 -3.11 4.83 14.44
CA GLU A 76 -2.07 5.83 14.64
C GLU A 76 -1.94 6.74 13.43
N LYS A 77 -1.54 8.00 13.67
CA LYS A 77 -1.23 8.96 12.61
C LYS A 77 0.23 8.83 12.19
N LEU A 78 0.44 8.67 10.88
CA LEU A 78 1.75 8.42 10.26
C LEU A 78 2.18 9.65 9.47
N GLU A 79 2.91 10.56 10.10
CA GLU A 79 3.25 11.84 9.51
C GLU A 79 3.99 11.72 8.17
N PHE A 80 3.39 12.30 7.11
CA PHE A 80 3.97 12.35 5.77
C PHE A 80 4.11 10.96 5.12
N LEU A 81 3.00 10.27 4.93
CA LEU A 81 2.91 9.05 4.15
C LEU A 81 3.44 9.29 2.72
N HIS A 82 4.30 8.41 2.22
CA HIS A 82 4.96 8.67 0.95
C HIS A 82 5.25 7.44 0.10
N ALA A 83 5.51 6.30 0.69
CA ALA A 83 5.91 5.11 -0.05
C ALA A 83 4.94 3.96 0.21
N ILE A 84 4.57 3.25 -0.84
CA ILE A 84 3.76 2.04 -0.79
C ILE A 84 4.33 1.00 -1.75
N SER A 85 4.33 -0.24 -1.34
CA SER A 85 4.60 -1.41 -2.17
C SER A 85 3.84 -2.60 -1.60
N GLY A 86 3.42 -3.54 -2.44
CA GLY A 86 2.68 -4.69 -1.95
C GLY A 86 2.69 -5.85 -2.92
N GLY A 87 2.21 -6.98 -2.45
CA GLY A 87 2.14 -8.23 -3.17
C GLY A 87 2.12 -9.42 -2.22
N ASN A 88 2.39 -10.61 -2.74
CA ASN A 88 2.60 -11.77 -1.91
C ASN A 88 4.03 -11.73 -1.35
N ILE A 89 4.17 -11.43 -0.07
CA ILE A 89 5.45 -11.29 0.62
C ILE A 89 5.55 -12.42 1.66
N SER A 90 6.56 -13.26 1.52
CA SER A 90 6.76 -14.46 2.36
C SER A 90 5.52 -15.36 2.42
N GLY A 91 4.86 -15.53 1.28
CA GLY A 91 3.67 -16.39 1.15
C GLY A 91 2.36 -15.76 1.64
N GLU A 92 2.37 -14.50 2.07
CA GLU A 92 1.16 -13.80 2.53
C GLU A 92 0.95 -12.48 1.78
N PRO A 93 -0.30 -12.15 1.38
CA PRO A 93 -0.63 -10.82 0.87
C PRO A 93 -0.25 -9.75 1.89
N THR A 94 0.56 -8.79 1.47
CA THR A 94 1.13 -7.77 2.36
C THR A 94 1.24 -6.44 1.64
N VAL A 95 0.90 -5.36 2.32
CA VAL A 95 1.19 -3.98 1.89
C VAL A 95 2.23 -3.38 2.82
N VAL A 96 3.32 -2.87 2.25
CA VAL A 96 4.36 -2.18 3.01
C VAL A 96 4.26 -0.69 2.75
N VAL A 97 4.30 0.10 3.81
CA VAL A 97 4.14 1.55 3.79
C VAL A 97 5.30 2.21 4.53
N GLY A 98 5.82 3.28 3.95
CA GLY A 98 6.81 4.16 4.59
C GLY A 98 6.31 5.57 4.79
N HIS A 99 6.64 6.20 5.92
CA HIS A 99 6.35 7.59 6.19
C HIS A 99 7.61 8.38 6.59
N ARG A 100 7.68 9.67 6.20
CA ARG A 100 8.93 10.44 6.16
C ARG A 100 9.13 11.42 7.31
N LYS A 101 8.13 11.61 8.18
CA LYS A 101 8.21 12.47 9.38
C LYS A 101 7.82 11.69 10.63
N GLY A 102 7.97 12.28 11.78
CA GLY A 102 7.74 11.62 13.07
C GLY A 102 8.69 10.43 13.27
N GLU A 103 8.16 9.28 13.62
CA GLU A 103 8.93 8.04 13.88
C GLU A 103 9.56 7.43 12.63
N ARG A 104 9.10 7.82 11.43
CA ARG A 104 9.65 7.36 10.14
C ARG A 104 9.76 5.85 10.02
N ARG A 105 8.67 5.17 10.38
CA ARG A 105 8.59 3.70 10.38
C ARG A 105 8.35 3.14 8.98
N LEU A 106 8.80 1.91 8.80
CA LEU A 106 8.41 1.03 7.71
C LEU A 106 7.45 -0.01 8.28
N LEU A 107 6.21 -0.02 7.82
CA LEU A 107 5.12 -0.84 8.35
C LEU A 107 4.62 -1.84 7.31
N ALA A 108 4.44 -3.09 7.71
CA ALA A 108 3.80 -4.12 6.90
C ALA A 108 2.38 -4.39 7.40
N PHE A 109 1.39 -4.23 6.52
CA PHE A 109 -0.02 -4.48 6.78
C PHE A 109 -0.43 -5.83 6.21
N ARG A 110 -1.15 -6.62 7.02
CA ARG A 110 -1.68 -7.94 6.65
C ARG A 110 -3.05 -8.15 7.25
N SER A 111 -3.80 -9.11 6.72
CA SER A 111 -5.01 -9.60 7.37
C SER A 111 -4.67 -10.30 8.70
N ASP A 112 -5.50 -10.11 9.71
CA ASP A 112 -5.42 -10.84 10.99
C ASP A 112 -6.09 -12.23 10.92
N LYS A 113 -6.62 -12.60 9.74
CA LYS A 113 -7.39 -13.83 9.47
C LYS A 113 -8.68 -13.98 10.32
N LYS A 114 -9.14 -12.88 10.93
CA LYS A 114 -10.36 -12.81 11.73
C LYS A 114 -11.32 -11.74 11.21
N GLY A 115 -11.04 -11.20 10.03
CA GLY A 115 -11.82 -10.15 9.38
C GLY A 115 -11.35 -8.73 9.67
N GLY A 116 -10.16 -8.58 10.28
CA GLY A 116 -9.47 -7.32 10.49
C GLY A 116 -8.07 -7.30 9.87
N TYR A 117 -7.33 -6.23 10.16
CA TYR A 117 -5.98 -6.02 9.65
C TYR A 117 -5.04 -5.62 10.78
N THR A 118 -3.77 -5.99 10.64
CA THR A 118 -2.69 -5.67 11.58
C THR A 118 -1.54 -5.00 10.86
N ALA A 119 -0.76 -4.21 11.60
CA ALA A 119 0.47 -3.63 11.14
C ALA A 119 1.64 -4.13 12.00
N GLU A 120 2.73 -4.54 11.34
CA GLU A 120 4.00 -4.91 11.94
C GLU A 120 5.05 -3.86 11.56
N CYS A 121 5.80 -3.35 12.53
CA CYS A 121 6.93 -2.46 12.26
C CYS A 121 8.14 -3.27 11.80
N LEU A 122 8.60 -3.03 10.58
CA LEU A 122 9.77 -3.70 10.00
C LEU A 122 11.05 -2.94 10.31
N ASP A 123 11.00 -1.60 10.36
CA ASP A 123 12.13 -0.72 10.65
C ASP A 123 11.64 0.66 11.13
N GLU A 124 12.52 1.38 11.84
CA GLU A 124 12.22 2.68 12.45
C GLU A 124 13.29 3.72 12.07
N HIS A 125 12.89 4.99 12.11
CA HIS A 125 13.76 6.15 11.88
C HIS A 125 14.37 6.22 10.48
N THR A 126 13.82 5.49 9.51
CA THR A 126 14.36 5.38 8.14
C THR A 126 13.82 6.46 7.20
N GLY A 127 12.53 6.63 7.10
CA GLY A 127 11.90 7.66 6.26
C GLY A 127 11.85 7.29 4.78
N ALA A 128 11.32 6.09 4.47
CA ALA A 128 11.24 5.59 3.10
C ALA A 128 10.44 6.52 2.18
N ALA A 129 11.06 6.96 1.10
CA ALA A 129 10.47 7.77 0.05
C ALA A 129 9.96 6.94 -1.14
N ASN A 130 10.56 5.79 -1.40
CA ASN A 130 10.08 4.79 -2.35
C ASN A 130 10.32 3.39 -1.80
N LEU A 131 9.49 2.46 -2.23
CA LEU A 131 9.58 1.05 -1.90
C LEU A 131 9.43 0.22 -3.18
N LEU A 132 10.16 -0.89 -3.25
CA LEU A 132 10.02 -1.89 -4.29
C LEU A 132 10.18 -3.27 -3.68
N HIS A 133 9.10 -4.06 -3.73
CA HIS A 133 9.16 -5.49 -3.48
C HIS A 133 9.52 -6.23 -4.78
N TYR A 134 10.50 -7.13 -4.72
CA TYR A 134 10.89 -7.94 -5.87
C TYR A 134 11.53 -9.26 -5.45
N THR A 135 11.59 -10.20 -6.39
CA THR A 135 12.21 -11.51 -6.19
C THR A 135 13.42 -11.67 -7.11
N ASP A 136 14.55 -12.08 -6.56
CA ASP A 136 15.76 -12.48 -7.31
C ASP A 136 16.04 -13.97 -7.08
N GLY A 137 15.68 -14.79 -8.04
CA GLY A 137 15.73 -16.26 -7.90
C GLY A 137 14.77 -16.73 -6.79
N SER A 138 15.32 -17.29 -5.72
CA SER A 138 14.55 -17.72 -4.53
C SER A 138 14.55 -16.69 -3.39
N LYS A 139 15.21 -15.55 -3.57
CA LYS A 139 15.32 -14.52 -2.54
C LYS A 139 14.26 -13.45 -2.78
N GLU A 140 13.47 -13.24 -1.76
CA GLU A 140 12.48 -12.19 -1.72
C GLU A 140 13.07 -10.98 -0.99
N MET A 141 12.95 -9.81 -1.60
CA MET A 141 13.62 -8.61 -1.14
C MET A 141 12.69 -7.40 -1.20
N LEU A 142 12.86 -6.50 -0.24
CA LEU A 142 12.27 -5.18 -0.24
C LEU A 142 13.40 -4.14 -0.32
N LEU A 143 13.37 -3.30 -1.35
CA LEU A 143 14.27 -2.17 -1.50
C LEU A 143 13.56 -0.90 -1.03
N ALA A 144 14.23 -0.11 -0.19
CA ALA A 144 13.75 1.18 0.28
C ALA A 144 14.75 2.29 0.00
N THR A 145 14.26 3.45 -0.45
CA THR A 145 15.07 4.66 -0.49
C THR A 145 14.73 5.53 0.72
N ASN A 146 15.58 5.48 1.73
CA ASN A 146 15.41 6.16 3.02
C ASN A 146 15.98 7.58 2.91
N ARG A 147 15.21 8.48 2.27
CA ARG A 147 15.65 9.82 1.92
C ARG A 147 16.13 10.64 3.12
N GLU A 148 15.49 10.47 4.27
CA GLU A 148 15.74 11.30 5.45
C GLU A 148 17.08 10.98 6.16
N ILE A 149 17.74 9.90 5.73
CA ILE A 149 19.05 9.47 6.24
C ILE A 149 20.05 9.18 5.10
N ASP A 150 19.75 9.61 3.86
CA ASP A 150 20.58 9.44 2.68
C ASP A 150 21.01 7.98 2.43
N GLU A 151 20.07 7.03 2.61
CA GLU A 151 20.32 5.60 2.54
C GLU A 151 19.48 4.92 1.44
N ILE A 152 20.07 3.88 0.84
CA ILE A 152 19.34 2.85 0.09
C ILE A 152 19.47 1.55 0.89
N ALA A 153 18.37 1.10 1.49
CA ALA A 153 18.33 -0.12 2.26
C ALA A 153 17.74 -1.28 1.43
N MET A 154 18.32 -2.46 1.63
CA MET A 154 17.80 -3.70 1.06
C MET A 154 17.51 -4.68 2.19
N TYR A 155 16.24 -5.01 2.36
CA TYR A 155 15.76 -5.97 3.35
C TYR A 155 15.61 -7.33 2.68
N THR A 156 16.22 -8.35 3.24
CA THR A 156 15.98 -9.74 2.85
C THR A 156 14.88 -10.29 3.74
N LEU A 157 13.83 -10.76 3.13
CA LEU A 157 12.71 -11.37 3.84
C LEU A 157 13.07 -12.82 4.17
N GLN A 158 12.95 -13.19 5.44
CA GLN A 158 13.20 -14.55 5.91
C GLN A 158 11.88 -15.23 6.21
N GLU A 159 11.75 -16.48 5.81
CA GLU A 159 10.62 -17.30 6.25
C GLU A 159 10.65 -17.41 7.79
N LYS A 160 9.50 -17.22 8.43
CA LYS A 160 9.37 -17.51 9.86
C LYS A 160 9.49 -19.02 10.06
N GLU A 161 10.48 -19.46 10.85
CA GLU A 161 10.62 -20.84 11.28
C GLU A 161 9.40 -21.31 12.11
#